data_178412cc05e4841b376938c474316acf
#
_entry.id   178412cc05e4841b376938c474316acf
#
_cell.length_a   1.000
_cell.length_b   1.000
_cell.length_c   1.000
_cell.angle_alpha   90.00
_cell.angle_beta   90.00
_cell.angle_gamma   90.00
#
_symmetry.space_group_name_H-M   'P 1'
#
loop_
_entity.id
_entity.type
_entity.pdbx_description
1 polymer ?
#
loop_
_entity_poly.entity_id
_entity_poly.type
_entity_poly.pdbx_seq_one_letter_code
_entity_poly.pdbx_strand_id
1 'polypeptide(L)'
;VASGLALLAAYGAGTVLLNAQAATSTQTQTDKPGDANTQYDANGNPTATVANEPRADVVSASASYQPGAIVLSVKVANPVDPRTDATWNNTDSAISWFIDTTGDKQFDYHIVWGVDTGKLYSEIMAKADDNTPICTGAGQGTTPSLGADGSYVVTLNPACIGNPSSFYWGGRSEFGADGSQIIDRFPDDTQPPNNYFGPIGPGGGSTPPPTTPGGGGGGGTPLPGPTPTTTAPRPVVSSPVASNQGFWLLGKDGGVFSLGTAPFYGSVGNIPLGKQIVAMAAKSDSSGYWFVDSTGEIYVYRAPFWGSMAGVPLNKPIVGMAATPSGNGYWLVASDGGIFAFGDAKFLGSTGAINLNKPIVGMAATPSGNGYWLVASDGGIFAFGDAPFYGSTGNIRLNQPIVGMAPTPTGRGYWFVASDGGIFSYGDAPFLGSAVSDDSIPIVGMAPTKSGYGYRVARADGRVIPFGNAGAGSGLAGSLQAPMVGIVTAF
;
A
#
# COMPACT_ATOMS: atom_id res chain seq x y z
N VAL A 1 -43.71 -44.48 7.20
CA VAL A 1 -43.43 -45.78 6.60
C VAL A 1 -42.52 -45.57 5.39
N ALA A 2 -41.27 -45.91 5.62
CA ALA A 2 -40.30 -46.61 4.77
C ALA A 2 -39.97 -46.08 3.36
N SER A 3 -38.77 -45.70 3.18
CA SER A 3 -37.66 -46.30 2.37
C SER A 3 -37.69 -46.11 0.86
N GLY A 4 -36.57 -45.66 0.32
CA GLY A 4 -36.19 -45.83 -1.06
C GLY A 4 -35.02 -44.98 -1.51
N LEU A 5 -33.81 -45.47 -1.27
CA LEU A 5 -32.55 -44.98 -1.85
C LEU A 5 -32.54 -45.27 -3.36
N ALA A 6 -32.16 -44.31 -4.17
CA ALA A 6 -31.64 -44.56 -5.51
C ALA A 6 -30.56 -43.56 -5.87
N LEU A 7 -29.37 -44.12 -6.01
CA LEU A 7 -28.13 -43.51 -6.50
C LEU A 7 -28.25 -43.35 -8.03
N LEU A 8 -27.98 -42.15 -8.55
CA LEU A 8 -27.62 -41.99 -9.97
C LEU A 8 -26.51 -40.99 -10.09
N ALA A 9 -25.37 -41.51 -10.45
CA ALA A 9 -24.20 -40.74 -10.84
C ALA A 9 -24.45 -40.06 -12.20
N ALA A 10 -24.23 -38.78 -12.28
CA ALA A 10 -24.08 -38.08 -13.55
C ALA A 10 -22.78 -37.21 -13.46
N TYR A 11 -21.84 -37.57 -14.29
CA TYR A 11 -20.64 -36.79 -14.56
C TYR A 11 -21.03 -35.44 -15.14
N GLY A 12 -20.79 -34.37 -14.40
CA GLY A 12 -20.85 -33.01 -14.86
C GLY A 12 -19.55 -32.31 -14.42
N ALA A 13 -18.74 -31.90 -15.39
CA ALA A 13 -17.55 -31.12 -15.16
C ALA A 13 -17.90 -29.80 -14.44
N GLY A 14 -17.80 -29.81 -13.14
CA GLY A 14 -17.88 -28.64 -12.31
C GLY A 14 -16.54 -27.93 -12.35
N THR A 15 -16.49 -26.80 -13.01
CA THR A 15 -15.43 -25.81 -12.87
C THR A 15 -15.36 -25.42 -11.39
N VAL A 16 -14.34 -25.86 -10.70
CA VAL A 16 -14.00 -25.36 -9.37
C VAL A 16 -13.52 -23.92 -9.58
N LEU A 17 -14.38 -22.96 -9.33
CA LEU A 17 -13.98 -21.58 -9.12
C LEU A 17 -13.15 -21.56 -7.84
N LEU A 18 -11.84 -21.64 -7.98
CA LEU A 18 -10.92 -21.25 -6.94
C LEU A 18 -11.10 -19.75 -6.73
N ASN A 19 -11.85 -19.38 -5.70
CA ASN A 19 -11.79 -18.05 -5.11
C ASN A 19 -10.34 -17.86 -4.61
N ALA A 20 -9.51 -17.26 -5.45
CA ALA A 20 -8.25 -16.71 -5.00
C ALA A 20 -8.57 -15.43 -4.20
N GLN A 21 -8.94 -15.60 -2.93
CA GLN A 21 -8.72 -14.55 -1.94
C GLN A 21 -7.25 -14.15 -2.08
N ALA A 22 -6.96 -12.85 -2.15
CA ALA A 22 -5.60 -12.36 -2.00
C ALA A 22 -5.10 -12.91 -0.67
N ALA A 23 -4.20 -13.90 -0.74
CA ALA A 23 -3.89 -14.73 0.40
C ALA A 23 -3.06 -13.88 1.36
N THR A 24 -3.69 -13.45 2.44
CA THR A 24 -2.99 -13.05 3.64
C THR A 24 -2.26 -14.27 4.15
N SER A 25 -0.94 -14.29 4.07
CA SER A 25 -0.20 -15.34 4.75
C SER A 25 -0.09 -14.97 6.22
N THR A 26 -0.65 -15.78 7.08
CA THR A 26 -0.53 -15.65 8.52
C THR A 26 0.10 -16.90 9.07
N GLN A 27 1.12 -16.73 9.88
CA GLN A 27 1.74 -17.80 10.65
C GLN A 27 1.55 -17.46 12.13
N THR A 28 0.99 -18.40 12.89
CA THR A 28 0.85 -18.30 14.34
C THR A 28 1.59 -19.46 14.98
N GLN A 29 2.36 -19.16 16.00
CA GLN A 29 3.08 -20.12 16.82
C GLN A 29 2.59 -20.02 18.26
N THR A 30 2.52 -21.15 18.94
CA THR A 30 2.29 -21.23 20.37
C THR A 30 3.61 -21.48 21.08
N ASP A 31 3.78 -20.84 22.18
CA ASP A 31 4.91 -21.00 23.06
C ASP A 31 4.50 -21.71 24.35
N LYS A 32 5.46 -22.20 25.11
CA LYS A 32 5.20 -22.95 26.33
C LYS A 32 5.02 -21.99 27.49
N PRO A 33 3.83 -21.93 28.12
CA PRO A 33 3.63 -21.04 29.25
C PRO A 33 4.48 -21.45 30.47
N GLY A 34 5.02 -20.44 31.16
CA GLY A 34 5.70 -20.63 32.43
C GLY A 34 7.21 -20.80 32.36
N ASP A 35 7.83 -20.38 31.27
CA ASP A 35 9.29 -20.46 31.06
C ASP A 35 9.99 -19.09 30.98
N ALA A 36 9.28 -17.98 31.08
CA ALA A 36 9.85 -16.63 31.29
C ALA A 36 10.43 -16.52 32.70
N ASN A 37 11.49 -17.25 32.98
CA ASN A 37 12.09 -17.39 34.32
C ASN A 37 13.60 -17.18 34.35
N THR A 38 14.21 -16.76 33.25
CA THR A 38 15.65 -16.47 33.19
C THR A 38 15.90 -14.98 33.17
N GLN A 39 16.69 -14.52 34.14
CA GLN A 39 17.17 -13.15 34.23
C GLN A 39 18.47 -13.00 33.48
N TYR A 40 18.64 -11.88 32.77
CA TYR A 40 19.80 -11.58 31.96
C TYR A 40 20.46 -10.27 32.38
N ASP A 41 21.78 -10.17 32.18
CA ASP A 41 22.53 -8.92 32.34
C ASP A 41 22.42 -8.03 31.10
N ALA A 42 22.91 -6.80 31.19
CA ALA A 42 22.92 -5.84 30.08
C ALA A 42 23.65 -6.32 28.82
N ASN A 43 24.46 -7.38 28.90
CA ASN A 43 25.13 -8.00 27.77
C ASN A 43 24.37 -9.21 27.22
N GLY A 44 23.18 -9.49 27.76
CA GLY A 44 22.34 -10.60 27.35
C GLY A 44 22.81 -11.97 27.86
N ASN A 45 23.65 -12.04 28.92
CA ASN A 45 24.07 -13.30 29.54
C ASN A 45 23.11 -13.66 30.66
N PRO A 46 22.72 -14.95 30.79
CA PRO A 46 21.86 -15.40 31.88
C PRO A 46 22.58 -15.25 33.24
N THR A 47 21.92 -14.61 34.20
CA THR A 47 22.49 -14.34 35.54
C THR A 47 21.82 -15.14 36.64
N ALA A 48 20.53 -15.42 36.52
CA ALA A 48 19.77 -16.14 37.52
C ALA A 48 18.53 -16.80 36.91
N THR A 49 18.06 -17.88 37.53
CA THR A 49 16.70 -18.39 37.37
C THR A 49 15.82 -17.77 38.45
N VAL A 50 14.75 -17.12 38.03
CA VAL A 50 13.82 -16.39 38.92
C VAL A 50 12.41 -17.02 38.82
N ALA A 51 11.45 -16.51 39.60
CA ALA A 51 10.08 -16.88 39.42
C ALA A 51 9.58 -16.42 38.04
N ASN A 52 8.70 -17.23 37.42
CA ASN A 52 8.11 -16.89 36.14
C ASN A 52 7.45 -15.50 36.20
N GLU A 53 7.71 -14.66 35.21
CA GLU A 53 7.10 -13.34 35.04
C GLU A 53 6.00 -13.41 33.96
N PRO A 54 4.71 -13.55 34.33
CA PRO A 54 3.65 -13.79 33.35
C PRO A 54 3.41 -12.64 32.38
N ARG A 55 3.98 -11.44 32.62
CA ARG A 55 3.92 -10.29 31.73
C ARG A 55 5.00 -10.34 30.64
N ALA A 56 6.04 -11.13 30.86
CA ALA A 56 7.08 -11.44 29.87
C ALA A 56 6.79 -12.78 29.15
N ASP A 57 6.11 -13.71 29.82
CA ASP A 57 5.87 -15.10 29.38
C ASP A 57 5.03 -15.14 28.09
N VAL A 58 5.67 -15.34 26.95
CA VAL A 58 5.02 -15.41 25.64
C VAL A 58 4.26 -16.72 25.52
N VAL A 59 2.99 -16.65 25.22
CA VAL A 59 2.14 -17.83 24.99
C VAL A 59 1.78 -18.03 23.53
N SER A 60 1.85 -16.97 22.75
CA SER A 60 1.75 -17.08 21.29
C SER A 60 2.34 -15.85 20.59
N ALA A 61 2.88 -16.08 19.42
CA ALA A 61 3.35 -15.03 18.53
C ALA A 61 2.82 -15.27 17.11
N SER A 62 2.57 -14.22 16.37
CA SER A 62 2.13 -14.34 14.99
C SER A 62 2.74 -13.27 14.09
N ALA A 63 2.90 -13.62 12.83
CA ALA A 63 3.22 -12.69 11.77
C ALA A 63 2.25 -12.89 10.61
N SER A 64 1.85 -11.79 9.99
CA SER A 64 0.95 -11.76 8.85
C SER A 64 1.51 -10.82 7.80
N TYR A 65 1.71 -11.32 6.60
CA TYR A 65 2.05 -10.50 5.44
C TYR A 65 0.78 -10.22 4.64
N GLN A 66 0.32 -8.99 4.70
CA GLN A 66 -0.87 -8.50 4.03
C GLN A 66 -0.46 -7.52 2.92
N PRO A 67 -1.30 -7.27 1.92
CA PRO A 67 -1.04 -6.23 0.94
C PRO A 67 -0.79 -4.87 1.63
N GLY A 68 0.44 -4.36 1.51
CA GLY A 68 0.84 -3.07 2.08
C GLY A 68 1.16 -3.06 3.58
N ALA A 69 1.09 -4.19 4.29
CA ALA A 69 1.42 -4.26 5.71
C ALA A 69 1.98 -5.61 6.12
N ILE A 70 2.95 -5.60 7.03
CA ILE A 70 3.32 -6.75 7.83
C ILE A 70 2.80 -6.47 9.25
N VAL A 71 2.04 -7.40 9.80
CA VAL A 71 1.53 -7.32 11.16
C VAL A 71 2.21 -8.38 12.01
N LEU A 72 2.90 -7.95 13.04
CA LEU A 72 3.53 -8.82 14.02
C LEU A 72 2.79 -8.66 15.35
N SER A 73 2.54 -9.77 16.03
CA SER A 73 1.79 -9.77 17.28
C SER A 73 2.40 -10.76 18.26
N VAL A 74 2.43 -10.38 19.52
CA VAL A 74 2.82 -11.23 20.67
C VAL A 74 1.74 -11.17 21.73
N LYS A 75 1.39 -12.32 22.26
CA LYS A 75 0.52 -12.45 23.42
C LYS A 75 1.31 -13.09 24.55
N VAL A 76 1.25 -12.46 25.73
CA VAL A 76 1.86 -12.97 26.95
C VAL A 76 0.81 -13.60 27.87
N ALA A 77 1.24 -14.40 28.85
CA ALA A 77 0.33 -15.11 29.75
C ALA A 77 -0.56 -14.17 30.57
N ASN A 78 -0.04 -13.01 30.97
CA ASN A 78 -0.81 -11.99 31.70
C ASN A 78 -0.65 -10.61 31.00
N PRO A 79 -1.37 -10.34 29.89
CA PRO A 79 -1.26 -9.08 29.21
C PRO A 79 -1.80 -7.93 30.07
N VAL A 80 -1.05 -6.85 30.14
CA VAL A 80 -1.42 -5.61 30.82
C VAL A 80 -1.41 -4.45 29.85
N ASP A 81 -2.15 -3.38 30.14
CA ASP A 81 -2.00 -2.15 29.36
C ASP A 81 -0.72 -1.43 29.81
N PRO A 82 0.33 -1.42 29.00
CA PRO A 82 1.63 -0.88 29.40
C PRO A 82 1.60 0.63 29.62
N ARG A 83 0.59 1.35 29.09
CA ARG A 83 0.43 2.79 29.32
C ARG A 83 0.06 3.12 30.74
N THR A 84 -0.51 2.17 31.47
CA THR A 84 -0.99 2.32 32.85
C THR A 84 -0.22 1.45 33.86
N ASP A 85 0.50 0.45 33.38
CA ASP A 85 1.35 -0.38 34.23
C ASP A 85 2.64 0.36 34.61
N ALA A 86 2.86 0.54 35.91
CA ALA A 86 3.99 1.32 36.42
C ALA A 86 5.35 0.67 36.09
N THR A 87 5.39 -0.64 35.94
CA THR A 87 6.64 -1.35 35.61
C THR A 87 7.01 -1.08 34.15
N TRP A 88 6.06 -1.14 33.23
CA TRP A 88 6.31 -0.77 31.83
C TRP A 88 6.80 0.67 31.67
N ASN A 89 6.25 1.59 32.45
CA ASN A 89 6.58 3.03 32.35
C ASN A 89 7.91 3.42 33.02
N ASN A 90 8.51 2.55 33.83
CA ASN A 90 9.68 2.87 34.64
C ASN A 90 10.87 1.96 34.38
N THR A 91 10.82 1.14 33.33
CA THR A 91 11.84 0.15 33.03
C THR A 91 12.11 0.07 31.53
N ASP A 92 13.14 -0.69 31.15
CA ASP A 92 13.48 -0.97 29.78
C ASP A 92 12.66 -2.15 29.20
N SER A 93 11.41 -2.32 29.65
CA SER A 93 10.51 -3.35 29.17
C SER A 93 10.11 -3.10 27.72
N ALA A 94 10.23 -4.14 26.87
CA ALA A 94 9.97 -4.05 25.44
C ALA A 94 9.53 -5.40 24.86
N ILE A 95 8.91 -5.34 23.69
CA ILE A 95 8.76 -6.47 22.78
C ILE A 95 9.65 -6.22 21.58
N SER A 96 10.49 -7.18 21.24
CA SER A 96 11.40 -7.08 20.12
C SER A 96 11.09 -8.15 19.08
N TRP A 97 11.07 -7.78 17.80
CA TRP A 97 11.04 -8.71 16.68
C TRP A 97 12.32 -8.58 15.86
N PHE A 98 12.80 -9.71 15.39
CA PHE A 98 13.93 -9.82 14.49
C PHE A 98 13.45 -10.38 13.16
N ILE A 99 13.82 -9.75 12.05
CA ILE A 99 13.40 -10.10 10.71
C ILE A 99 14.63 -10.40 9.86
N ASP A 100 14.63 -11.58 9.24
CA ASP A 100 15.60 -11.99 8.22
C ASP A 100 14.89 -12.01 6.86
N THR A 101 15.29 -11.12 5.96
CA THR A 101 14.74 -10.98 4.61
C THR A 101 15.58 -11.68 3.55
N THR A 102 16.78 -12.13 3.92
CA THR A 102 17.78 -12.78 3.04
C THR A 102 17.75 -14.29 3.14
N GLY A 103 17.26 -14.84 4.25
CA GLY A 103 17.21 -16.28 4.52
C GLY A 103 18.54 -16.88 4.96
N ASP A 104 19.48 -16.04 5.36
CA ASP A 104 20.82 -16.46 5.83
C ASP A 104 20.87 -16.80 7.33
N LYS A 105 19.71 -16.72 7.99
CA LYS A 105 19.52 -16.92 9.43
C LYS A 105 20.22 -15.88 10.32
N GLN A 106 20.45 -14.70 9.77
CA GLN A 106 20.86 -13.52 10.50
C GLN A 106 19.74 -12.51 10.38
N PHE A 107 19.43 -11.76 11.44
CA PHE A 107 18.45 -10.69 11.27
C PHE A 107 19.03 -9.54 10.43
N ASP A 108 18.19 -8.99 9.58
CA ASP A 108 18.48 -7.80 8.80
C ASP A 108 17.90 -6.56 9.47
N TYR A 109 16.78 -6.75 10.20
CA TYR A 109 16.03 -5.68 10.86
C TYR A 109 15.60 -6.10 12.26
N HIS A 110 15.65 -5.12 13.17
CA HIS A 110 15.18 -5.21 14.54
C HIS A 110 14.04 -4.21 14.76
N ILE A 111 12.93 -4.65 15.33
CA ILE A 111 11.78 -3.82 15.68
C ILE A 111 11.61 -3.86 17.18
N VAL A 112 11.55 -2.69 17.80
CA VAL A 112 11.26 -2.52 19.23
C VAL A 112 9.88 -1.91 19.38
N TRP A 113 9.11 -2.44 20.32
CA TRP A 113 7.80 -1.95 20.72
C TRP A 113 7.80 -1.75 22.24
N GLY A 114 7.32 -0.61 22.69
CA GLY A 114 7.31 -0.29 24.12
C GLY A 114 6.44 0.91 24.45
N VAL A 115 6.69 1.47 25.63
CA VAL A 115 6.02 2.66 26.15
C VAL A 115 7.05 3.70 26.54
N ASP A 116 6.86 4.92 26.08
CA ASP A 116 7.58 6.09 26.55
C ASP A 116 6.58 7.14 27.06
N THR A 117 6.76 7.57 28.33
CA THR A 117 5.91 8.58 28.98
C THR A 117 4.40 8.34 28.83
N GLY A 118 3.99 7.06 28.96
CA GLY A 118 2.59 6.63 28.84
C GLY A 118 2.04 6.56 27.42
N LYS A 119 2.89 6.64 26.39
CA LYS A 119 2.51 6.50 24.99
C LYS A 119 3.18 5.28 24.39
N LEU A 120 2.42 4.51 23.61
CA LEU A 120 2.99 3.43 22.83
C LEU A 120 3.95 4.00 21.76
N TYR A 121 5.10 3.39 21.62
CA TYR A 121 6.02 3.65 20.52
C TYR A 121 6.46 2.34 19.85
N SER A 122 6.90 2.42 18.63
CA SER A 122 7.66 1.35 17.98
C SER A 122 8.62 1.95 16.98
N GLU A 123 9.79 1.33 16.88
CA GLU A 123 10.88 1.74 16.02
C GLU A 123 11.43 0.54 15.28
N ILE A 124 11.97 0.77 14.10
CA ILE A 124 12.67 -0.26 13.33
C ILE A 124 14.09 0.21 13.04
N MET A 125 15.05 -0.64 13.26
CA MET A 125 16.48 -0.44 12.99
C MET A 125 16.95 -1.48 11.97
N ALA A 126 17.95 -1.12 11.16
CA ALA A 126 18.68 -2.08 10.34
C ALA A 126 19.85 -2.66 11.12
N LYS A 127 20.19 -3.94 10.91
CA LYS A 127 21.33 -4.59 11.57
C LYS A 127 22.65 -3.84 11.41
N ALA A 128 22.83 -3.12 10.29
CA ALA A 128 24.04 -2.35 10.03
C ALA A 128 24.22 -1.17 11.01
N ASP A 129 23.12 -0.67 11.59
CA ASP A 129 23.08 0.34 12.65
C ASP A 129 21.83 0.10 13.51
N ASP A 130 22.00 -0.72 14.53
CA ASP A 130 20.92 -1.16 15.44
C ASP A 130 20.57 -0.12 16.52
N ASN A 131 21.14 1.09 16.41
CA ASN A 131 20.87 2.19 17.33
C ASN A 131 20.18 3.38 16.66
N THR A 132 20.07 3.38 15.34
CA THR A 132 19.44 4.48 14.62
C THR A 132 18.16 4.00 13.94
N PRO A 133 16.97 4.50 14.37
CA PRO A 133 15.71 4.16 13.74
C PRO A 133 15.68 4.54 12.26
N ILE A 134 15.25 3.61 11.44
CA ILE A 134 14.96 3.83 10.02
C ILE A 134 13.45 4.02 9.81
N CYS A 135 13.04 4.57 8.68
CA CYS A 135 11.63 4.82 8.39
C CYS A 135 10.92 5.68 9.45
N THR A 136 11.60 6.69 9.97
CA THR A 136 11.05 7.61 10.96
C THR A 136 10.16 8.66 10.31
N GLY A 137 8.90 8.74 10.71
CA GLY A 137 7.94 9.74 10.22
C GLY A 137 6.50 9.29 10.49
N ALA A 138 5.60 10.24 10.67
CA ALA A 138 4.18 9.93 10.89
C ALA A 138 3.60 9.14 9.70
N GLY A 139 3.18 7.91 9.94
CA GLY A 139 2.67 6.99 8.92
C GLY A 139 3.74 6.29 8.07
N GLN A 140 5.03 6.49 8.39
CA GLN A 140 6.15 5.75 7.79
C GLN A 140 6.76 4.87 8.88
N GLY A 141 7.01 3.60 8.58
CA GLY A 141 7.68 2.71 9.52
C GLY A 141 6.71 1.79 10.24
N THR A 142 6.70 1.86 11.54
CA THR A 142 5.94 0.99 12.42
C THR A 142 4.81 1.74 13.11
N THR A 143 3.71 1.04 13.38
CA THR A 143 2.59 1.58 14.17
C THR A 143 2.29 0.61 15.31
N PRO A 144 2.52 1.01 16.58
CA PRO A 144 2.23 0.18 17.73
C PRO A 144 0.74 0.22 18.09
N SER A 145 0.20 -0.91 18.52
CA SER A 145 -1.18 -1.00 19.03
C SER A 145 -1.32 -2.13 20.04
N LEU A 146 -2.48 -2.16 20.72
CA LEU A 146 -2.91 -3.28 21.55
C LEU A 146 -4.06 -3.99 20.86
N GLY A 147 -3.97 -5.30 20.72
CA GLY A 147 -5.07 -6.13 20.26
C GLY A 147 -6.24 -6.16 21.23
N ALA A 148 -7.43 -6.43 20.74
CA ALA A 148 -8.64 -6.55 21.56
C ALA A 148 -8.54 -7.70 22.62
N ASP A 149 -7.65 -8.65 22.36
CA ASP A 149 -7.35 -9.78 23.26
C ASP A 149 -6.16 -9.52 24.20
N GLY A 150 -5.66 -8.28 24.24
CA GLY A 150 -4.51 -7.85 25.03
C GLY A 150 -3.14 -8.11 24.38
N SER A 151 -3.09 -8.61 23.14
CA SER A 151 -1.82 -8.82 22.44
C SER A 151 -1.11 -7.49 22.13
N TYR A 152 0.21 -7.50 22.15
CA TYR A 152 1.08 -6.40 21.73
C TYR A 152 1.32 -6.50 20.25
N VAL A 153 0.95 -5.48 19.50
CA VAL A 153 0.90 -5.52 18.04
C VAL A 153 1.73 -4.39 17.42
N VAL A 154 2.50 -4.72 16.41
CA VAL A 154 3.14 -3.73 15.53
C VAL A 154 2.71 -3.97 14.09
N THR A 155 2.32 -2.90 13.43
CA THR A 155 2.11 -2.90 11.98
C THR A 155 3.28 -2.21 11.32
N LEU A 156 3.94 -2.92 10.42
CA LEU A 156 5.14 -2.48 9.69
C LEU A 156 4.79 -2.25 8.22
N ASN A 157 5.23 -1.12 7.69
CA ASN A 157 5.23 -0.92 6.24
C ASN A 157 6.34 -1.78 5.60
N PRO A 158 6.02 -2.74 4.70
CA PRO A 158 7.02 -3.60 4.08
C PRO A 158 8.14 -2.86 3.35
N ALA A 159 7.87 -1.62 2.89
CA ALA A 159 8.88 -0.79 2.23
C ALA A 159 10.06 -0.45 3.14
N CYS A 160 9.86 -0.42 4.45
CA CYS A 160 10.91 -0.18 5.44
C CYS A 160 11.96 -1.28 5.48
N ILE A 161 11.60 -2.47 5.05
CA ILE A 161 12.49 -3.63 4.95
C ILE A 161 12.68 -4.09 3.50
N GLY A 162 12.57 -3.16 2.54
CA GLY A 162 12.86 -3.40 1.13
C GLY A 162 11.80 -4.18 0.36
N ASN A 163 10.56 -4.29 0.85
CA ASN A 163 9.47 -5.08 0.24
C ASN A 163 9.90 -6.53 -0.07
N PRO A 164 10.31 -7.31 0.93
CA PRO A 164 10.80 -8.65 0.68
C PRO A 164 9.68 -9.53 0.08
N SER A 165 10.05 -10.43 -0.83
CA SER A 165 9.11 -11.44 -1.35
C SER A 165 8.70 -12.46 -0.28
N SER A 166 9.52 -12.62 0.73
CA SER A 166 9.25 -13.39 1.94
C SER A 166 10.27 -13.01 3.02
N PHE A 167 9.96 -13.32 4.28
CA PHE A 167 10.89 -13.10 5.40
C PHE A 167 10.74 -14.19 6.44
N TYR A 168 11.77 -14.39 7.21
CA TYR A 168 11.77 -15.19 8.44
C TYR A 168 11.69 -14.23 9.64
N TRP A 169 11.14 -14.69 10.76
CA TRP A 169 10.89 -13.83 11.91
C TRP A 169 10.99 -14.60 13.22
N GLY A 170 11.28 -13.88 14.27
CA GLY A 170 11.29 -14.33 15.65
C GLY A 170 11.37 -13.12 16.55
N GLY A 171 11.49 -13.32 17.85
CA GLY A 171 11.59 -12.19 18.76
C GLY A 171 11.74 -12.58 20.20
N ARG A 172 11.53 -11.61 21.06
CA ARG A 172 11.57 -11.78 22.53
C ARG A 172 10.68 -10.74 23.19
N SER A 173 10.16 -11.09 24.36
CA SER A 173 9.67 -10.14 25.33
C SER A 173 10.75 -9.86 26.37
N GLU A 174 10.86 -8.63 26.81
CA GLU A 174 11.83 -8.17 27.79
C GLU A 174 11.07 -7.40 28.85
N PHE A 175 11.24 -7.78 30.14
CA PHE A 175 10.51 -7.18 31.23
C PHE A 175 11.42 -6.93 32.42
N GLY A 176 11.51 -5.68 32.86
CA GLY A 176 12.33 -5.27 33.98
C GLY A 176 13.36 -4.20 33.62
N ALA A 177 14.18 -3.77 34.57
CA ALA A 177 15.21 -2.77 34.38
C ALA A 177 16.45 -3.35 33.68
N ASP A 178 17.17 -2.50 32.96
CA ASP A 178 18.42 -2.85 32.30
C ASP A 178 19.41 -3.52 33.29
N GLY A 179 20.02 -4.60 32.84
CA GLY A 179 20.91 -5.43 33.66
C GLY A 179 20.20 -6.42 34.60
N SER A 180 18.84 -6.46 34.59
CA SER A 180 18.07 -7.42 35.37
C SER A 180 16.75 -7.84 34.68
N GLN A 181 16.72 -7.77 33.36
CA GLN A 181 15.53 -8.11 32.55
C GLN A 181 15.25 -9.60 32.59
N ILE A 182 13.96 -9.96 32.71
CA ILE A 182 13.45 -11.30 32.43
C ILE A 182 13.10 -11.33 30.96
N ILE A 183 13.66 -12.31 30.23
CA ILE A 183 13.52 -12.42 28.79
C ILE A 183 12.89 -13.76 28.46
N ASP A 184 11.87 -13.72 27.63
CA ASP A 184 11.31 -14.89 26.96
C ASP A 184 11.47 -14.75 25.44
N ARG A 185 11.72 -15.85 24.75
CA ARG A 185 12.04 -15.86 23.33
C ARG A 185 11.03 -16.67 22.53
N PHE A 186 10.76 -16.25 21.34
CA PHE A 186 9.94 -16.97 20.37
C PHE A 186 10.67 -17.00 18.99
N PRO A 187 11.01 -18.17 18.40
CA PRO A 187 10.81 -19.52 18.96
C PRO A 187 11.63 -19.79 20.21
N ASP A 188 11.06 -20.68 21.00
CA ASP A 188 11.61 -21.15 22.25
C ASP A 188 13.06 -21.67 22.10
N ASP A 189 13.88 -21.36 23.11
CA ASP A 189 15.12 -22.05 23.50
C ASP A 189 16.38 -21.98 22.64
N THR A 190 16.55 -21.10 21.73
CA THR A 190 17.88 -20.92 21.18
C THR A 190 18.18 -19.46 20.94
N GLN A 191 19.36 -19.05 21.36
CA GLN A 191 19.89 -17.72 21.13
C GLN A 191 19.59 -17.25 19.70
N PRO A 192 18.99 -16.08 19.45
CA PRO A 192 19.08 -15.49 18.12
C PRO A 192 20.57 -15.48 17.71
N PRO A 193 20.93 -15.92 16.49
CA PRO A 193 20.19 -15.84 15.26
C PRO A 193 19.78 -17.18 14.62
N ASN A 194 19.63 -18.26 15.32
CA ASN A 194 19.59 -19.59 14.67
C ASN A 194 18.20 -20.19 14.48
N ASN A 195 17.16 -19.69 15.11
CA ASN A 195 15.79 -20.19 14.93
C ASN A 195 14.85 -19.03 14.61
N TYR A 196 14.30 -19.08 13.42
CA TYR A 196 13.29 -18.16 12.93
C TYR A 196 12.09 -18.96 12.43
N PHE A 197 10.89 -18.40 12.63
CA PHE A 197 9.69 -18.85 11.95
C PHE A 197 9.69 -18.34 10.50
N GLY A 198 9.02 -19.02 9.60
CA GLY A 198 8.86 -18.57 8.23
C GLY A 198 9.27 -19.60 7.19
N PRO A 199 9.40 -19.24 5.90
CA PRO A 199 9.20 -17.88 5.39
C PRO A 199 7.73 -17.50 5.26
N ILE A 200 7.42 -16.20 5.43
CA ILE A 200 6.11 -15.60 5.15
C ILE A 200 6.26 -14.61 4.02
N GLY A 201 5.38 -14.65 3.03
CA GLY A 201 5.38 -13.73 1.89
C GLY A 201 3.98 -13.35 1.45
N PRO A 202 3.83 -12.33 0.60
CA PRO A 202 2.55 -11.95 0.04
C PRO A 202 2.07 -13.05 -0.93
N GLY A 203 1.10 -13.85 -0.52
CA GLY A 203 0.53 -14.88 -1.40
C GLY A 203 0.52 -16.29 -0.86
N GLY A 204 0.89 -16.48 0.37
CA GLY A 204 0.56 -17.64 1.19
C GLY A 204 1.10 -19.00 0.75
N GLY A 205 1.64 -19.69 1.66
CA GLY A 205 1.99 -21.08 1.65
C GLY A 205 3.14 -21.31 2.61
N SER A 206 2.81 -21.60 3.88
CA SER A 206 3.79 -22.18 4.79
C SER A 206 4.15 -23.56 4.28
N THR A 207 5.30 -23.73 3.66
CA THR A 207 5.90 -25.07 3.57
C THR A 207 6.53 -25.35 4.92
N PRO A 208 6.19 -26.49 5.56
CA PRO A 208 6.90 -26.91 6.77
C PRO A 208 8.38 -27.12 6.44
N PRO A 209 9.28 -26.91 7.40
CA PRO A 209 10.70 -27.14 7.18
C PRO A 209 10.94 -28.59 6.74
N PRO A 210 11.81 -28.83 5.76
CA PRO A 210 12.14 -30.17 5.34
C PRO A 210 12.82 -30.91 6.49
N THR A 211 12.19 -32.00 6.92
CA THR A 211 12.81 -33.00 7.80
C THR A 211 14.02 -33.58 7.08
N THR A 212 15.19 -33.47 7.65
CA THR A 212 16.45 -33.98 7.17
C THR A 212 16.37 -35.52 7.09
N PRO A 213 16.60 -36.15 5.94
CA PRO A 213 17.08 -37.52 5.89
C PRO A 213 18.61 -37.51 5.78
N GLY A 214 19.24 -38.28 6.60
CA GLY A 214 20.69 -38.40 6.59
C GLY A 214 21.25 -39.11 5.36
N GLY A 215 22.41 -38.70 4.99
CA GLY A 215 23.53 -39.41 4.44
C GLY A 215 23.41 -40.16 3.11
N GLY A 216 24.27 -39.77 2.17
CA GLY A 216 24.63 -40.60 1.01
C GLY A 216 25.40 -39.79 -0.03
N GLY A 217 26.72 -39.97 -0.07
CA GLY A 217 27.62 -39.23 -0.95
C GLY A 217 27.52 -39.64 -2.42
N GLY A 218 27.93 -38.70 -3.29
CA GLY A 218 28.10 -38.95 -4.72
C GLY A 218 28.63 -37.67 -5.39
N GLY A 219 29.91 -37.68 -5.74
CA GLY A 219 30.61 -36.55 -6.35
C GLY A 219 30.11 -36.23 -7.76
N GLY A 220 29.97 -34.95 -8.05
CA GLY A 220 29.75 -34.43 -9.38
C GLY A 220 30.38 -33.04 -9.44
N THR A 221 31.33 -32.84 -10.34
CA THR A 221 32.07 -31.63 -10.62
C THR A 221 31.14 -30.44 -10.97
N PRO A 222 31.35 -29.24 -10.42
CA PRO A 222 30.55 -28.06 -10.77
C PRO A 222 30.97 -27.47 -12.12
N LEU A 223 29.96 -27.18 -12.94
CA LEU A 223 30.10 -26.32 -14.12
C LEU A 223 30.31 -24.89 -13.66
N PRO A 224 31.13 -24.08 -14.39
CA PRO A 224 31.41 -22.70 -14.00
C PRO A 224 30.16 -21.82 -14.17
N GLY A 225 29.77 -21.16 -13.10
CA GLY A 225 28.71 -20.16 -13.08
C GLY A 225 29.09 -18.88 -13.80
N PRO A 226 28.12 -18.11 -14.29
CA PRO A 226 28.36 -16.84 -14.97
C PRO A 226 28.99 -15.82 -13.99
N THR A 227 29.99 -15.12 -14.49
CA THR A 227 30.73 -14.04 -13.82
C THR A 227 29.76 -12.95 -13.32
N PRO A 228 29.94 -12.43 -12.08
CA PRO A 228 29.10 -11.35 -11.60
C PRO A 228 29.37 -10.08 -12.42
N THR A 229 28.36 -9.60 -13.09
CA THR A 229 28.36 -8.28 -13.70
C THR A 229 28.33 -7.25 -12.56
N THR A 230 29.37 -6.45 -12.46
CA THR A 230 29.45 -5.30 -11.55
C THR A 230 28.29 -4.36 -11.85
N THR A 231 27.26 -4.40 -11.00
CA THR A 231 26.21 -3.38 -10.96
C THR A 231 26.86 -2.09 -10.44
N ALA A 232 26.76 -1.04 -11.26
CA ALA A 232 27.18 0.31 -10.84
C ALA A 232 26.47 0.68 -9.51
N PRO A 233 27.13 1.39 -8.59
CA PRO A 233 26.53 1.78 -7.33
C PRO A 233 25.30 2.63 -7.61
N ARG A 234 24.16 2.19 -7.07
CA ARG A 234 22.90 2.95 -7.08
C ARG A 234 23.17 4.31 -6.42
N PRO A 235 22.83 5.44 -7.03
CA PRO A 235 23.03 6.73 -6.41
C PRO A 235 22.30 6.75 -5.06
N VAL A 236 23.04 7.17 -4.03
CA VAL A 236 22.49 7.46 -2.70
C VAL A 236 21.48 8.60 -2.89
N VAL A 237 20.22 8.29 -2.87
CA VAL A 237 19.14 9.29 -2.91
C VAL A 237 19.15 9.92 -1.52
N SER A 238 19.72 11.11 -1.40
CA SER A 238 19.50 12.00 -0.26
C SER A 238 18.00 12.05 0.04
N SER A 239 17.63 12.05 1.31
CA SER A 239 16.23 12.14 1.77
C SER A 239 15.45 13.10 0.89
N PRO A 240 14.30 12.67 0.30
CA PRO A 240 13.60 13.50 -0.66
C PRO A 240 13.15 14.79 0.02
N VAL A 241 13.71 15.92 -0.40
CA VAL A 241 13.26 17.24 0.01
C VAL A 241 11.77 17.33 -0.32
N ALA A 242 10.96 17.80 0.63
CA ALA A 242 9.53 17.98 0.42
C ALA A 242 9.28 18.76 -0.88
N SER A 243 8.48 18.18 -1.77
CA SER A 243 8.20 18.77 -3.07
C SER A 243 7.24 19.95 -2.89
N ASN A 244 7.68 21.18 -3.19
CA ASN A 244 6.81 22.36 -3.33
C ASN A 244 5.99 22.33 -4.64
N GLN A 245 5.92 21.18 -5.29
CA GLN A 245 5.22 20.99 -6.54
C GLN A 245 3.76 21.38 -6.43
N GLY A 246 3.31 22.23 -7.35
CA GLY A 246 1.93 22.68 -7.42
C GLY A 246 0.97 21.60 -7.92
N PHE A 247 -0.31 21.86 -7.72
CA PHE A 247 -1.39 21.01 -8.20
C PHE A 247 -2.68 21.82 -8.39
N TRP A 248 -3.58 21.29 -9.20
CA TRP A 248 -4.91 21.85 -9.40
C TRP A 248 -5.95 20.95 -8.76
N LEU A 249 -6.95 21.60 -8.13
CA LEU A 249 -8.21 20.95 -7.77
C LEU A 249 -9.28 21.40 -8.75
N LEU A 250 -10.16 20.47 -9.11
CA LEU A 250 -11.26 20.68 -10.03
C LEU A 250 -12.59 20.52 -9.31
N GLY A 251 -13.42 21.56 -9.36
CA GLY A 251 -14.79 21.54 -8.88
C GLY A 251 -15.76 20.95 -9.91
N LYS A 252 -16.86 20.36 -9.44
CA LYS A 252 -17.94 19.81 -10.27
C LYS A 252 -18.62 20.86 -11.14
N ASP A 253 -18.56 22.13 -10.74
CA ASP A 253 -19.01 23.32 -11.47
C ASP A 253 -17.99 23.83 -12.49
N GLY A 254 -16.81 23.22 -12.55
CA GLY A 254 -15.69 23.65 -13.40
C GLY A 254 -14.82 24.76 -12.80
N GLY A 255 -14.99 25.03 -11.50
CA GLY A 255 -14.04 25.85 -10.73
C GLY A 255 -12.68 25.15 -10.69
N VAL A 256 -11.60 25.86 -11.03
CA VAL A 256 -10.22 25.37 -10.93
C VAL A 256 -9.49 26.14 -9.85
N PHE A 257 -8.87 25.45 -8.93
CA PHE A 257 -8.10 26.03 -7.83
C PHE A 257 -6.64 25.62 -7.95
N SER A 258 -5.77 26.60 -8.09
CA SER A 258 -4.33 26.43 -8.20
C SER A 258 -3.68 26.53 -6.84
N LEU A 259 -2.92 25.49 -6.44
CA LEU A 259 -2.23 25.42 -5.16
C LEU A 259 -0.73 25.18 -5.37
N GLY A 260 0.07 25.67 -4.43
CA GLY A 260 1.53 25.63 -4.54
C GLY A 260 2.03 26.44 -5.74
N THR A 261 2.88 25.85 -6.55
CA THR A 261 3.46 26.49 -7.76
C THR A 261 2.61 26.33 -9.03
N ALA A 262 1.41 25.74 -8.94
CA ALA A 262 0.55 25.54 -10.11
C ALA A 262 0.00 26.88 -10.63
N PRO A 263 0.21 27.22 -11.90
CA PRO A 263 -0.32 28.45 -12.46
C PRO A 263 -1.81 28.35 -12.76
N PHE A 264 -2.56 29.44 -12.57
CA PHE A 264 -3.96 29.49 -12.94
C PHE A 264 -4.12 29.99 -14.38
N TYR A 265 -4.86 29.25 -15.20
CA TYR A 265 -5.10 29.60 -16.61
C TYR A 265 -6.55 29.95 -16.93
N GLY A 266 -7.47 29.71 -15.98
CA GLY A 266 -8.88 30.02 -16.10
C GLY A 266 -9.78 28.87 -15.63
N SER A 267 -11.08 29.15 -15.51
CA SER A 267 -12.10 28.20 -15.09
C SER A 267 -13.48 28.60 -15.62
N VAL A 268 -14.46 27.73 -15.48
CA VAL A 268 -15.88 28.01 -15.82
C VAL A 268 -16.79 27.99 -14.60
N GLY A 269 -16.25 27.93 -13.38
CA GLY A 269 -17.01 27.79 -12.14
C GLY A 269 -18.08 28.88 -11.87
N ASN A 270 -18.02 30.01 -12.56
CA ASN A 270 -19.03 31.07 -12.47
C ASN A 270 -20.04 31.03 -13.63
N ILE A 271 -19.97 30.03 -14.49
CA ILE A 271 -20.85 29.89 -15.66
C ILE A 271 -21.84 28.76 -15.37
N PRO A 272 -23.15 28.98 -15.42
CA PRO A 272 -24.12 27.92 -15.24
C PRO A 272 -24.09 26.97 -16.45
N LEU A 273 -23.27 25.94 -16.40
CA LEU A 273 -23.06 24.98 -17.51
C LEU A 273 -24.27 24.09 -17.77
N GLY A 274 -25.12 23.85 -16.77
CA GLY A 274 -26.21 22.86 -16.85
C GLY A 274 -25.69 21.41 -16.94
N LYS A 275 -24.37 21.20 -16.85
CA LYS A 275 -23.66 19.94 -16.99
C LYS A 275 -22.60 19.82 -15.88
N GLN A 276 -22.16 18.59 -15.61
CA GLN A 276 -21.18 18.33 -14.56
C GLN A 276 -19.81 18.11 -15.17
N ILE A 277 -18.82 18.87 -14.70
CA ILE A 277 -17.42 18.58 -14.99
C ILE A 277 -17.02 17.31 -14.22
N VAL A 278 -16.27 16.40 -14.88
CA VAL A 278 -15.98 15.06 -14.36
C VAL A 278 -14.48 14.76 -14.31
N ALA A 279 -13.66 15.35 -15.16
CA ALA A 279 -12.23 15.06 -15.18
C ALA A 279 -11.41 16.22 -15.75
N MET A 280 -10.12 16.23 -15.41
CA MET A 280 -9.11 17.18 -15.86
C MET A 280 -7.83 16.45 -16.25
N ALA A 281 -7.15 16.94 -17.28
CA ALA A 281 -5.79 16.56 -17.61
C ALA A 281 -4.94 17.79 -17.88
N ALA A 282 -3.68 17.77 -17.45
CA ALA A 282 -2.73 18.84 -17.71
C ALA A 282 -1.79 18.45 -18.86
N LYS A 283 -1.24 19.44 -19.54
CA LYS A 283 -0.09 19.27 -20.41
C LYS A 283 1.11 18.79 -19.59
N SER A 284 1.95 17.97 -20.19
CA SER A 284 3.14 17.41 -19.53
C SER A 284 4.13 18.48 -19.03
N ASP A 285 4.12 19.67 -19.66
CA ASP A 285 4.93 20.83 -19.25
C ASP A 285 4.19 21.80 -18.31
N SER A 286 2.97 21.44 -17.90
CA SER A 286 2.08 22.28 -17.06
C SER A 286 1.76 23.67 -17.64
N SER A 287 1.98 23.91 -18.93
CA SER A 287 1.70 25.20 -19.57
C SER A 287 0.23 25.43 -19.90
N GLY A 288 -0.64 24.45 -19.64
CA GLY A 288 -2.08 24.50 -19.87
C GLY A 288 -2.78 23.22 -19.41
N TYR A 289 -4.10 23.22 -19.48
CA TYR A 289 -4.93 22.06 -19.11
C TYR A 289 -6.24 22.02 -19.89
N TRP A 290 -6.84 20.86 -19.86
CA TRP A 290 -8.18 20.57 -20.36
C TRP A 290 -9.02 20.04 -19.21
N PHE A 291 -10.31 20.27 -19.24
CA PHE A 291 -11.26 19.49 -18.48
C PHE A 291 -12.48 19.15 -19.34
N VAL A 292 -13.21 18.14 -18.91
CA VAL A 292 -14.31 17.55 -19.68
C VAL A 292 -15.56 17.43 -18.82
N ASP A 293 -16.72 17.66 -19.42
CA ASP A 293 -17.99 17.33 -18.78
C ASP A 293 -18.47 15.91 -19.10
N SER A 294 -19.53 15.49 -18.43
CA SER A 294 -20.12 14.14 -18.59
C SER A 294 -20.67 13.86 -20.00
N THR A 295 -20.88 14.90 -20.83
CA THR A 295 -21.34 14.77 -22.24
C THR A 295 -20.17 14.73 -23.24
N GLY A 296 -18.91 14.90 -22.72
CA GLY A 296 -17.71 14.88 -23.52
C GLY A 296 -17.38 16.23 -24.19
N GLU A 297 -17.98 17.33 -23.71
CA GLU A 297 -17.56 18.67 -24.10
C GLU A 297 -16.25 19.03 -23.39
N ILE A 298 -15.31 19.59 -24.17
CA ILE A 298 -13.96 19.94 -23.71
C ILE A 298 -13.82 21.43 -23.50
N TYR A 299 -13.30 21.80 -22.33
CA TYR A 299 -12.94 23.15 -21.94
C TYR A 299 -11.42 23.30 -21.94
N VAL A 300 -10.91 24.31 -22.65
CA VAL A 300 -9.50 24.41 -23.00
C VAL A 300 -8.89 25.69 -22.37
N TYR A 301 -7.79 25.52 -21.66
CA TYR A 301 -7.05 26.66 -21.07
C TYR A 301 -5.55 26.54 -21.38
N ARG A 302 -5.04 27.45 -22.22
CA ARG A 302 -3.66 27.46 -22.72
C ARG A 302 -3.19 26.12 -23.30
N ALA A 303 -4.11 25.37 -23.85
CA ALA A 303 -3.88 24.09 -24.47
C ALA A 303 -4.58 24.06 -25.83
N PRO A 304 -4.14 23.25 -26.81
CA PRO A 304 -4.83 23.15 -28.10
C PRO A 304 -6.13 22.35 -27.97
N PHE A 305 -7.14 22.68 -28.76
CA PHE A 305 -8.35 21.89 -28.92
C PHE A 305 -8.16 20.84 -30.01
N TRP A 306 -8.33 19.57 -29.67
CA TRP A 306 -8.14 18.45 -30.59
C TRP A 306 -9.44 17.78 -31.01
N GLY A 307 -10.58 18.17 -30.44
CA GLY A 307 -11.90 17.63 -30.70
C GLY A 307 -12.66 17.29 -29.41
N SER A 308 -13.94 16.97 -29.53
CA SER A 308 -14.82 16.64 -28.41
C SER A 308 -15.93 15.70 -28.81
N MET A 309 -16.67 15.16 -27.82
CA MET A 309 -17.91 14.41 -28.04
C MET A 309 -19.15 15.31 -27.91
N ALA A 310 -18.99 16.64 -27.81
CA ALA A 310 -20.13 17.55 -27.70
C ALA A 310 -21.12 17.36 -28.83
N GLY A 311 -22.41 17.15 -28.48
CA GLY A 311 -23.48 16.93 -29.47
C GLY A 311 -23.52 15.51 -30.10
N VAL A 312 -22.56 14.65 -29.77
CA VAL A 312 -22.58 13.23 -30.19
C VAL A 312 -23.28 12.38 -29.15
N PRO A 313 -24.31 11.59 -29.50
CA PRO A 313 -24.96 10.69 -28.56
C PRO A 313 -23.98 9.67 -27.99
N LEU A 314 -23.86 9.61 -26.67
CA LEU A 314 -23.04 8.64 -25.95
C LEU A 314 -23.93 7.55 -25.37
N ASN A 315 -23.48 6.29 -25.40
CA ASN A 315 -24.17 5.18 -24.72
C ASN A 315 -24.11 5.34 -23.19
N LYS A 316 -22.99 5.84 -22.69
CA LYS A 316 -22.74 6.11 -21.27
C LYS A 316 -21.96 7.41 -21.11
N PRO A 317 -22.10 8.11 -19.95
CA PRO A 317 -21.43 9.37 -19.72
C PRO A 317 -19.90 9.22 -19.67
N ILE A 318 -19.19 10.26 -20.06
CA ILE A 318 -17.75 10.40 -19.84
C ILE A 318 -17.50 10.49 -18.33
N VAL A 319 -16.45 9.83 -17.87
CA VAL A 319 -16.02 9.75 -16.45
C VAL A 319 -14.54 10.03 -16.24
N GLY A 320 -13.75 10.13 -17.31
CA GLY A 320 -12.32 10.37 -17.20
C GLY A 320 -11.71 10.87 -18.49
N MET A 321 -10.52 11.46 -18.35
CA MET A 321 -9.65 11.84 -19.46
C MET A 321 -8.18 11.66 -19.10
N ALA A 322 -7.33 11.44 -20.11
CA ALA A 322 -5.89 11.45 -19.98
C ALA A 322 -5.25 12.15 -21.19
N ALA A 323 -4.27 13.01 -20.94
CA ALA A 323 -3.49 13.63 -22.01
C ALA A 323 -2.42 12.66 -22.54
N THR A 324 -2.06 12.81 -23.83
CA THR A 324 -0.87 12.15 -24.35
C THR A 324 0.40 12.79 -23.76
N PRO A 325 1.50 12.04 -23.58
CA PRO A 325 2.75 12.59 -23.07
C PRO A 325 3.32 13.73 -23.92
N SER A 326 3.00 13.75 -25.22
CA SER A 326 3.36 14.84 -26.13
C SER A 326 2.60 16.14 -25.88
N GLY A 327 1.41 16.06 -25.22
CA GLY A 327 0.47 17.17 -25.09
C GLY A 327 -0.27 17.53 -26.38
N ASN A 328 -0.17 16.69 -27.44
CA ASN A 328 -0.80 16.91 -28.73
C ASN A 328 -2.07 16.07 -28.95
N GLY A 329 -2.62 15.51 -27.87
CA GLY A 329 -3.84 14.73 -27.89
C GLY A 329 -4.32 14.36 -26.49
N TYR A 330 -5.48 13.74 -26.46
CA TYR A 330 -6.06 13.19 -25.23
C TYR A 330 -7.05 12.07 -25.54
N TRP A 331 -7.27 11.22 -24.55
CA TRP A 331 -8.33 10.23 -24.53
C TRP A 331 -9.43 10.66 -23.59
N LEU A 332 -10.68 10.33 -23.94
CA LEU A 332 -11.83 10.35 -23.04
C LEU A 332 -12.28 8.92 -22.81
N VAL A 333 -12.74 8.61 -21.60
CA VAL A 333 -13.31 7.32 -21.28
C VAL A 333 -14.73 7.48 -20.75
N ALA A 334 -15.65 6.70 -21.28
CA ALA A 334 -17.03 6.58 -20.79
C ALA A 334 -17.12 5.50 -19.68
N SER A 335 -18.20 5.52 -18.90
CA SER A 335 -18.38 4.59 -17.76
C SER A 335 -18.58 3.11 -18.18
N ASP A 336 -18.87 2.83 -19.46
CA ASP A 336 -18.84 1.48 -20.06
C ASP A 336 -17.45 1.11 -20.59
N GLY A 337 -16.47 2.05 -20.49
CA GLY A 337 -15.13 1.91 -20.99
C GLY A 337 -14.99 2.15 -22.48
N GLY A 338 -15.99 2.78 -23.11
CA GLY A 338 -15.86 3.35 -24.46
C GLY A 338 -14.74 4.41 -24.46
N ILE A 339 -13.83 4.35 -25.45
CA ILE A 339 -12.69 5.25 -25.59
C ILE A 339 -12.87 6.15 -26.83
N PHE A 340 -12.62 7.43 -26.64
CA PHE A 340 -12.59 8.43 -27.70
C PHE A 340 -11.21 9.10 -27.71
N ALA A 341 -10.54 9.04 -28.85
CA ALA A 341 -9.17 9.49 -29.02
C ALA A 341 -9.12 10.73 -29.94
N PHE A 342 -8.40 11.77 -29.50
CA PHE A 342 -8.31 13.05 -30.21
C PHE A 342 -6.86 13.49 -30.33
N GLY A 343 -6.53 14.22 -31.42
CA GLY A 343 -5.17 14.64 -31.72
C GLY A 343 -4.28 13.45 -32.09
N ASP A 344 -3.12 13.34 -31.44
CA ASP A 344 -2.19 12.23 -31.63
C ASP A 344 -2.47 10.99 -30.76
N ALA A 345 -3.54 11.05 -29.95
CA ALA A 345 -3.97 9.92 -29.13
C ALA A 345 -4.43 8.75 -30.01
N LYS A 346 -3.85 7.57 -29.80
CA LYS A 346 -4.19 6.36 -30.57
C LYS A 346 -5.29 5.57 -29.87
N PHE A 347 -6.26 5.08 -30.62
CA PHE A 347 -7.18 4.07 -30.11
C PHE A 347 -6.47 2.72 -30.01
N LEU A 348 -6.38 2.15 -28.80
CA LEU A 348 -5.65 0.91 -28.54
C LEU A 348 -6.57 -0.21 -28.03
N GLY A 349 -7.87 0.06 -27.93
CA GLY A 349 -8.90 -0.86 -27.47
C GLY A 349 -9.84 -0.24 -26.45
N SER A 350 -10.95 -0.90 -26.17
CA SER A 350 -11.97 -0.44 -25.20
C SER A 350 -12.74 -1.61 -24.59
N THR A 351 -13.45 -1.35 -23.49
CA THR A 351 -14.39 -2.31 -22.90
C THR A 351 -15.84 -2.02 -23.26
N GLY A 352 -16.10 -1.02 -24.11
CA GLY A 352 -17.46 -0.58 -24.45
C GLY A 352 -18.37 -1.63 -25.12
N ALA A 353 -17.80 -2.74 -25.59
CA ALA A 353 -18.54 -3.86 -26.18
C ALA A 353 -18.73 -5.05 -25.24
N ILE A 354 -18.22 -5.00 -23.99
CA ILE A 354 -18.33 -6.09 -23.03
C ILE A 354 -19.17 -5.67 -21.80
N ASN A 355 -19.81 -6.63 -21.19
CA ASN A 355 -20.53 -6.39 -19.94
C ASN A 355 -19.55 -6.32 -18.77
N LEU A 356 -19.41 -5.16 -18.18
CA LEU A 356 -18.58 -4.93 -17.01
C LEU A 356 -19.35 -5.28 -15.72
N ASN A 357 -18.68 -5.89 -14.75
CA ASN A 357 -19.25 -6.12 -13.42
C ASN A 357 -19.53 -4.81 -12.69
N LYS A 358 -18.64 -3.82 -12.87
CA LYS A 358 -18.74 -2.48 -12.30
C LYS A 358 -18.31 -1.44 -13.35
N PRO A 359 -18.87 -0.22 -13.27
CA PRO A 359 -18.54 0.83 -14.24
C PRO A 359 -17.07 1.27 -14.12
N ILE A 360 -16.49 1.70 -15.24
CA ILE A 360 -15.21 2.41 -15.28
C ILE A 360 -15.40 3.75 -14.56
N VAL A 361 -14.38 4.15 -13.78
CA VAL A 361 -14.35 5.40 -13.01
C VAL A 361 -13.14 6.28 -13.31
N GLY A 362 -12.18 5.77 -14.10
CA GLY A 362 -11.00 6.53 -14.47
C GLY A 362 -10.10 5.82 -15.48
N MET A 363 -9.13 6.56 -15.96
CA MET A 363 -8.09 6.06 -16.86
C MET A 363 -6.75 6.73 -16.59
N ALA A 364 -5.67 6.09 -17.02
CA ALA A 364 -4.33 6.66 -17.03
C ALA A 364 -3.55 6.21 -18.24
N ALA A 365 -2.80 7.11 -18.87
CA ALA A 365 -1.91 6.79 -19.99
C ALA A 365 -0.57 6.24 -19.49
N THR A 366 0.06 5.37 -20.30
CA THR A 366 1.46 4.99 -20.07
C THR A 366 2.39 6.16 -20.38
N PRO A 367 3.58 6.24 -19.75
CA PRO A 367 4.57 7.29 -20.07
C PRO A 367 5.03 7.30 -21.52
N SER A 368 4.92 6.18 -22.22
CA SER A 368 5.22 6.08 -23.65
C SER A 368 4.15 6.69 -24.55
N GLY A 369 2.90 6.84 -24.07
CA GLY A 369 1.73 7.21 -24.86
C GLY A 369 1.24 6.12 -25.82
N ASN A 370 1.77 4.89 -25.74
CA ASN A 370 1.36 3.75 -26.57
C ASN A 370 0.48 2.76 -25.81
N GLY A 371 -0.01 3.12 -24.62
CA GLY A 371 -0.93 2.33 -23.81
C GLY A 371 -1.72 3.16 -22.82
N TYR A 372 -2.73 2.55 -22.25
CA TYR A 372 -3.50 3.11 -21.14
C TYR A 372 -4.16 2.01 -20.31
N TRP A 373 -4.44 2.33 -19.07
CA TRP A 373 -5.26 1.54 -18.14
C TRP A 373 -6.60 2.18 -17.96
N LEU A 374 -7.65 1.35 -17.84
CA LEU A 374 -8.97 1.74 -17.34
C LEU A 374 -9.19 1.06 -15.99
N VAL A 375 -9.71 1.77 -15.02
CA VAL A 375 -10.03 1.22 -13.69
C VAL A 375 -11.55 1.25 -13.47
N ALA A 376 -12.12 0.13 -13.04
CA ALA A 376 -13.50 0.02 -12.62
C ALA A 376 -13.67 0.34 -11.12
N SER A 377 -14.90 0.60 -10.68
CA SER A 377 -15.17 0.97 -9.28
C SER A 377 -14.95 -0.16 -8.27
N ASP A 378 -14.83 -1.42 -8.70
CA ASP A 378 -14.36 -2.56 -7.90
C ASP A 378 -12.84 -2.73 -7.96
N GLY A 379 -12.15 -1.85 -8.71
CA GLY A 379 -10.72 -1.90 -8.95
C GLY A 379 -10.29 -2.95 -9.97
N GLY A 380 -11.22 -3.47 -10.77
CA GLY A 380 -10.90 -4.22 -11.98
C GLY A 380 -10.10 -3.34 -12.93
N ILE A 381 -9.01 -3.88 -13.49
CA ILE A 381 -8.12 -3.18 -14.43
C ILE A 381 -8.25 -3.78 -15.82
N PHE A 382 -8.27 -2.88 -16.81
CA PHE A 382 -8.20 -3.23 -18.23
C PHE A 382 -7.01 -2.47 -18.83
N ALA A 383 -6.05 -3.22 -19.38
CA ALA A 383 -4.81 -2.69 -19.92
C ALA A 383 -4.83 -2.81 -21.45
N PHE A 384 -4.50 -1.74 -22.14
CA PHE A 384 -4.48 -1.65 -23.61
C PHE A 384 -3.16 -1.11 -24.12
N GLY A 385 -2.77 -1.55 -25.33
CA GLY A 385 -1.50 -1.16 -25.93
C GLY A 385 -0.32 -1.76 -25.17
N ASP A 386 0.66 -0.94 -24.82
CA ASP A 386 1.84 -1.35 -24.05
C ASP A 386 1.67 -1.23 -22.52
N ALA A 387 0.46 -1.02 -22.04
CA ALA A 387 0.16 -0.93 -20.61
C ALA A 387 0.25 -2.31 -19.94
N PRO A 388 1.20 -2.57 -19.04
CA PRO A 388 1.31 -3.86 -18.37
C PRO A 388 0.31 -3.98 -17.22
N PHE A 389 -0.12 -5.22 -16.93
CA PHE A 389 -0.94 -5.52 -15.77
C PHE A 389 -0.06 -5.82 -14.55
N TYR A 390 -0.26 -5.10 -13.45
CA TYR A 390 0.50 -5.27 -12.20
C TYR A 390 -0.35 -5.81 -11.06
N GLY A 391 -1.66 -5.93 -11.23
CA GLY A 391 -2.60 -6.41 -10.23
C GLY A 391 -3.89 -5.58 -10.17
N SER A 392 -4.89 -6.07 -9.43
CA SER A 392 -6.19 -5.41 -9.29
C SER A 392 -6.88 -5.77 -7.97
N THR A 393 -7.88 -4.98 -7.57
CA THR A 393 -8.77 -5.30 -6.44
C THR A 393 -10.08 -5.96 -6.88
N GLY A 394 -10.26 -6.24 -8.18
CA GLY A 394 -11.51 -6.77 -8.73
C GLY A 394 -12.00 -8.09 -8.13
N ASN A 395 -11.13 -8.83 -7.44
CA ASN A 395 -11.46 -10.09 -6.79
C ASN A 395 -11.55 -9.97 -5.26
N ILE A 396 -11.40 -8.79 -4.68
CA ILE A 396 -11.53 -8.57 -3.24
C ILE A 396 -12.73 -7.69 -2.92
N ARG A 397 -13.32 -7.91 -1.76
CA ARG A 397 -14.41 -7.05 -1.28
C ARG A 397 -13.82 -5.75 -0.74
N LEU A 398 -14.11 -4.65 -1.40
CA LEU A 398 -13.77 -3.32 -0.94
C LEU A 398 -14.81 -2.80 0.07
N ASN A 399 -14.37 -2.03 1.07
CA ASN A 399 -15.27 -1.32 1.97
C ASN A 399 -16.00 -0.19 1.23
N GLN A 400 -15.30 0.51 0.34
CA GLN A 400 -15.82 1.58 -0.48
C GLN A 400 -15.26 1.46 -1.91
N PRO A 401 -15.97 1.99 -2.92
CA PRO A 401 -15.55 1.87 -4.32
C PRO A 401 -14.26 2.63 -4.61
N ILE A 402 -13.48 2.14 -5.57
CA ILE A 402 -12.39 2.89 -6.20
C ILE A 402 -12.99 4.10 -6.93
N VAL A 403 -12.34 5.25 -6.80
CA VAL A 403 -12.74 6.53 -7.42
C VAL A 403 -11.65 7.12 -8.32
N GLY A 404 -10.46 6.53 -8.36
CA GLY A 404 -9.39 7.01 -9.22
C GLY A 404 -8.15 6.11 -9.20
N MET A 405 -7.28 6.36 -10.16
CA MET A 405 -5.97 5.74 -10.27
C MET A 405 -4.92 6.75 -10.70
N ALA A 406 -3.66 6.43 -10.41
CA ALA A 406 -2.52 7.18 -10.90
C ALA A 406 -1.36 6.22 -11.23
N PRO A 407 -0.69 6.35 -12.38
CA PRO A 407 0.49 5.56 -12.70
C PRO A 407 1.72 6.10 -11.98
N THR A 408 2.71 5.25 -11.75
CA THR A 408 4.04 5.71 -11.36
C THR A 408 4.72 6.44 -12.54
N PRO A 409 5.66 7.37 -12.28
CA PRO A 409 6.40 8.05 -13.36
C PRO A 409 7.20 7.09 -14.25
N THR A 410 7.53 5.91 -13.77
CA THR A 410 8.22 4.85 -14.50
C THR A 410 7.29 4.07 -15.43
N GLY A 411 5.96 4.14 -15.20
CA GLY A 411 4.98 3.30 -15.86
C GLY A 411 5.03 1.83 -15.47
N ARG A 412 5.79 1.48 -14.40
CA ARG A 412 5.94 0.10 -13.92
C ARG A 412 5.06 -0.23 -12.73
N GLY A 413 4.12 0.65 -12.40
CA GLY A 413 3.16 0.48 -11.32
C GLY A 413 2.07 1.53 -11.36
N TYR A 414 1.11 1.38 -10.47
CA TYR A 414 0.02 2.33 -10.28
C TYR A 414 -0.57 2.22 -8.87
N TRP A 415 -1.22 3.29 -8.46
CA TRP A 415 -2.05 3.33 -7.26
C TRP A 415 -3.52 3.40 -7.62
N PHE A 416 -4.37 2.81 -6.80
CA PHE A 416 -5.80 3.11 -6.76
C PHE A 416 -6.12 3.81 -5.46
N VAL A 417 -7.13 4.68 -5.50
CA VAL A 417 -7.70 5.30 -4.31
C VAL A 417 -9.18 4.99 -4.24
N ALA A 418 -9.62 4.52 -3.06
CA ALA A 418 -11.04 4.31 -2.75
C ALA A 418 -11.66 5.58 -2.14
N SER A 419 -12.99 5.68 -2.17
CA SER A 419 -13.71 6.86 -1.67
C SER A 419 -13.59 7.06 -0.15
N ASP A 420 -13.23 6.03 0.62
CA ASP A 420 -12.89 6.11 2.05
C ASP A 420 -11.43 6.51 2.32
N GLY A 421 -10.62 6.65 1.28
CA GLY A 421 -9.20 6.99 1.37
C GLY A 421 -8.27 5.78 1.42
N GLY A 422 -8.78 4.57 1.25
CA GLY A 422 -7.96 3.37 1.07
C GLY A 422 -7.07 3.50 -0.17
N ILE A 423 -5.80 3.16 -0.05
CA ILE A 423 -4.82 3.17 -1.15
C ILE A 423 -4.38 1.74 -1.44
N PHE A 424 -4.35 1.38 -2.71
CA PHE A 424 -3.86 0.09 -3.21
C PHE A 424 -2.71 0.33 -4.18
N SER A 425 -1.58 -0.30 -3.93
CA SER A 425 -0.33 -0.11 -4.68
C SER A 425 0.03 -1.36 -5.46
N TYR A 426 0.40 -1.20 -6.73
CA TYR A 426 0.75 -2.30 -7.61
C TYR A 426 2.03 -1.99 -8.40
N GLY A 427 2.79 -3.05 -8.73
CA GLY A 427 4.06 -2.90 -9.42
C GLY A 427 5.10 -2.19 -8.54
N ASP A 428 5.76 -1.18 -9.10
CA ASP A 428 6.76 -0.37 -8.39
C ASP A 428 6.16 0.84 -7.64
N ALA A 429 4.83 0.91 -7.51
CA ALA A 429 4.15 1.97 -6.79
C ALA A 429 4.33 1.81 -5.27
N PRO A 430 5.10 2.69 -4.57
CA PRO A 430 5.27 2.56 -3.14
C PRO A 430 3.98 2.93 -2.40
N PHE A 431 3.63 2.15 -1.36
CA PHE A 431 2.61 2.57 -0.42
C PHE A 431 3.21 3.58 0.55
N LEU A 432 2.64 4.78 0.60
CA LEU A 432 3.16 5.90 1.39
C LEU A 432 2.17 6.36 2.47
N GLY A 433 1.10 5.59 2.67
CA GLY A 433 0.03 5.85 3.62
C GLY A 433 -1.34 5.93 2.97
N SER A 434 -2.40 5.96 3.79
CA SER A 434 -3.80 6.03 3.34
C SER A 434 -4.56 7.12 4.11
N ALA A 435 -5.61 7.64 3.48
CA ALA A 435 -6.44 8.72 4.05
C ALA A 435 -7.72 8.18 4.70
N VAL A 436 -7.73 6.91 5.10
CA VAL A 436 -8.90 6.30 5.74
C VAL A 436 -9.25 7.06 7.01
N SER A 437 -10.49 7.54 7.09
CA SER A 437 -11.00 8.28 8.24
C SER A 437 -12.48 8.00 8.43
N ASP A 438 -12.95 8.17 9.67
CA ASP A 438 -14.35 7.96 10.04
C ASP A 438 -15.27 9.12 9.59
N ASP A 439 -14.72 10.15 8.96
CA ASP A 439 -15.53 11.25 8.50
C ASP A 439 -16.21 10.92 7.14
N SER A 440 -17.43 11.42 6.96
CA SER A 440 -18.30 11.08 5.83
C SER A 440 -17.95 11.79 4.51
N ILE A 441 -16.84 12.55 4.46
CA ILE A 441 -16.47 13.33 3.27
C ILE A 441 -15.63 12.46 2.33
N PRO A 442 -16.13 12.10 1.15
CA PRO A 442 -15.46 11.15 0.28
C PRO A 442 -14.19 11.73 -0.34
N ILE A 443 -13.24 10.83 -0.59
CA ILE A 443 -12.12 11.06 -1.50
C ILE A 443 -12.65 11.09 -2.94
N VAL A 444 -12.08 11.97 -3.76
CA VAL A 444 -12.46 12.17 -5.16
C VAL A 444 -11.33 11.93 -6.16
N GLY A 445 -10.11 11.71 -5.67
CA GLY A 445 -8.98 11.42 -6.54
C GLY A 445 -7.64 11.51 -5.85
N MET A 446 -6.61 11.15 -6.58
CA MET A 446 -5.22 11.24 -6.15
C MET A 446 -4.32 11.76 -7.27
N ALA A 447 -3.21 12.39 -6.91
CA ALA A 447 -2.22 12.88 -7.83
C ALA A 447 -0.80 12.61 -7.29
N PRO A 448 0.05 11.87 -8.02
CA PRO A 448 1.42 11.56 -7.60
C PRO A 448 2.32 12.78 -7.74
N THR A 449 3.43 12.80 -7.02
CA THR A 449 4.53 13.74 -7.28
C THR A 449 5.32 13.29 -8.51
N LYS A 450 6.03 14.21 -9.14
CA LYS A 450 6.89 13.94 -10.30
C LYS A 450 7.95 12.85 -10.03
N SER A 451 8.41 12.75 -8.80
CA SER A 451 9.39 11.75 -8.40
C SER A 451 8.80 10.36 -8.18
N GLY A 452 7.47 10.25 -8.00
CA GLY A 452 6.81 9.00 -7.59
C GLY A 452 7.00 8.61 -6.12
N TYR A 453 7.72 9.43 -5.32
CA TYR A 453 7.92 9.20 -3.88
C TYR A 453 6.92 9.95 -3.00
N GLY A 454 5.80 10.37 -3.57
CA GLY A 454 4.70 11.00 -2.87
C GLY A 454 3.44 11.03 -3.70
N TYR A 455 2.31 11.23 -3.04
CA TYR A 455 1.02 11.53 -3.67
C TYR A 455 0.16 12.39 -2.76
N ARG A 456 -0.78 13.08 -3.35
CA ARG A 456 -1.83 13.85 -2.68
C ARG A 456 -3.16 13.17 -2.92
N VAL A 457 -3.98 13.11 -1.89
CA VAL A 457 -5.34 12.57 -1.93
C VAL A 457 -6.30 13.72 -1.67
N ALA A 458 -7.22 13.96 -2.60
CA ALA A 458 -8.16 15.08 -2.52
C ALA A 458 -9.53 14.61 -2.03
N ARG A 459 -10.13 15.40 -1.14
CA ARG A 459 -11.49 15.22 -0.62
C ARG A 459 -12.48 16.10 -1.38
N ALA A 460 -13.75 15.72 -1.33
CA ALA A 460 -14.81 16.48 -1.98
C ALA A 460 -14.98 17.91 -1.41
N ASP A 461 -14.55 18.16 -0.18
CA ASP A 461 -14.56 19.49 0.46
C ASP A 461 -13.32 20.35 0.14
N GLY A 462 -12.43 19.88 -0.73
CA GLY A 462 -11.22 20.59 -1.13
C GLY A 462 -10.02 20.40 -0.20
N ARG A 463 -10.15 19.66 0.91
CA ARG A 463 -8.99 19.26 1.72
C ARG A 463 -8.11 18.32 0.93
N VAL A 464 -6.81 18.46 1.11
CA VAL A 464 -5.79 17.61 0.45
C VAL A 464 -4.89 17.00 1.50
N ILE A 465 -4.73 15.69 1.46
CA ILE A 465 -3.90 14.92 2.38
C ILE A 465 -2.65 14.49 1.62
N PRO A 466 -1.46 14.99 1.99
CA PRO A 466 -0.21 14.62 1.36
C PRO A 466 0.40 13.38 2.01
N PHE A 467 1.07 12.56 1.20
CA PHE A 467 1.84 11.40 1.62
C PHE A 467 3.22 11.39 0.98
N GLY A 468 4.19 10.79 1.65
CA GLY A 468 5.57 10.74 1.20
C GLY A 468 6.15 12.16 1.02
N ASN A 469 6.83 12.41 -0.09
CA ASN A 469 7.45 13.71 -0.38
C ASN A 469 6.49 14.72 -1.02
N ALA A 470 5.18 14.52 -0.94
CA ALA A 470 4.20 15.44 -1.56
C ALA A 470 4.18 16.86 -0.94
N GLY A 471 4.90 17.07 0.15
CA GLY A 471 4.96 18.36 0.87
C GLY A 471 3.65 18.64 1.62
N ALA A 472 3.68 19.62 2.52
CA ALA A 472 2.48 20.08 3.22
C ALA A 472 1.55 20.75 2.21
N GLY A 473 0.56 20.02 1.73
CA GLY A 473 -0.51 20.58 0.90
C GLY A 473 -1.58 21.17 1.81
N SER A 474 -1.71 22.49 1.84
CA SER A 474 -2.94 23.11 2.33
C SER A 474 -4.00 22.92 1.25
N GLY A 475 -5.05 22.16 1.53
CA GLY A 475 -6.27 22.18 0.72
C GLY A 475 -6.99 23.53 0.80
N LEU A 476 -8.12 23.63 0.16
CA LEU A 476 -8.96 24.84 0.21
C LEU A 476 -9.55 25.00 1.63
N ALA A 477 -9.52 26.23 2.14
CA ALA A 477 -10.18 26.59 3.37
C ALA A 477 -11.45 27.39 3.02
N GLY A 478 -12.60 27.01 3.57
CA GLY A 478 -13.85 27.73 3.39
C GLY A 478 -14.94 26.91 2.71
N SER A 479 -16.13 27.50 2.55
CA SER A 479 -17.26 26.85 1.88
C SER A 479 -17.09 26.90 0.36
N LEU A 480 -17.12 25.73 -0.28
CA LEU A 480 -17.12 25.58 -1.73
C LEU A 480 -18.54 25.74 -2.27
N GLN A 481 -18.70 26.30 -3.47
CA GLN A 481 -19.98 26.33 -4.18
C GLN A 481 -20.38 24.96 -4.76
N ALA A 482 -19.38 24.15 -5.08
CA ALA A 482 -19.57 22.79 -5.56
C ALA A 482 -18.48 21.85 -4.99
N PRO A 483 -18.75 20.56 -4.83
CA PRO A 483 -17.74 19.61 -4.39
C PRO A 483 -16.63 19.46 -5.42
N MET A 484 -15.41 19.15 -4.94
CA MET A 484 -14.31 18.75 -5.82
C MET A 484 -14.62 17.39 -6.48
N VAL A 485 -14.09 17.20 -7.69
CA VAL A 485 -14.22 15.97 -8.49
C VAL A 485 -12.88 15.41 -8.97
N GLY A 486 -11.78 16.15 -8.77
CA GLY A 486 -10.47 15.67 -9.18
C GLY A 486 -9.31 16.52 -8.67
N ILE A 487 -8.11 15.96 -8.81
CA ILE A 487 -6.84 16.60 -8.52
C ILE A 487 -5.82 16.20 -9.60
N VAL A 488 -5.01 17.17 -10.05
CA VAL A 488 -3.95 16.93 -11.05
C VAL A 488 -2.67 17.65 -10.61
N THR A 489 -1.54 16.97 -10.69
CA THR A 489 -0.22 17.56 -10.39
C THR A 489 0.24 18.48 -11.51
N ALA A 490 0.82 19.63 -11.15
CA ALA A 490 1.60 20.48 -12.04
C ALA A 490 3.06 20.00 -12.05
N PHE A 491 3.61 19.67 -13.22
CA PHE A 491 4.95 19.09 -13.39
C PHE A 491 6.03 20.13 -13.73
#